data_7143ffbbd3b49fe58d4f8fc2a85d0519
#
_entry.id   7143ffbbd3b49fe58d4f8fc2a85d0519
#
_cell.length_a   1.000
_cell.length_b   1.000
_cell.length_c   1.000
_cell.angle_alpha   90.00
_cell.angle_beta   90.00
_cell.angle_gamma   90.00
#
_symmetry.space_group_name_H-M   'P 1'
#
loop_
_entity.id
_entity.type
_entity.pdbx_description
1 polymer ?
#
loop_
_entity_poly.entity_id
_entity_poly.type
_entity_poly.pdbx_seq_one_letter_code
_entity_poly.pdbx_strand_id
1 'polypeptide(L)'
;MRTLYVFLRDTFYHYIMAFCAAAFYGFPSRRLTVIGVTGTKGKSTTVELIAHILESAGKKVAVSSSVRNTVSGMTMPGCFKLQRLLRDAVSRGCECAVMEVTSQGVVQHRHRFIRWAVAVFTNLAPEHVEAHGGFENYRAAKVSFFEYAAKNPQAVFVINKDDENAPYFVRAAQHHKKIVFGREQAPATLHGAFNEYNAGAALAAASALGIFEDVAKRAVGDFKGVYGRMEFLQRNPFTVVVDYAVTPDSLRAAYSAFAGSRIIAVFGCTGGGRDTWKRRVMGGIAGEACAAVVLTDDDSYDEDTESIMAEIEAGLVSVKDGYWKIGENYWKIADRRKAIEKGLSLAGEGDVVLVTGKGGDKWLRMKRGVKIPWIDQDAIRDILKAL
;
A
#
# COMPACT_ATOMS: atom_id res chain seq x y z
N MET A 1 -14.25 9.55 30.83
CA MET A 1 -13.83 8.15 31.02
C MET A 1 -13.32 7.51 29.71
N ARG A 2 -14.05 7.56 28.58
CA ARG A 2 -13.62 6.96 27.30
C ARG A 2 -12.29 7.52 26.80
N THR A 3 -12.07 8.84 26.89
CA THR A 3 -10.82 9.51 26.46
C THR A 3 -9.63 9.12 27.33
N LEU A 4 -9.77 9.02 28.65
CA LEU A 4 -8.72 8.59 29.57
C LEU A 4 -8.37 7.11 29.36
N TYR A 5 -9.35 6.26 29.12
CA TYR A 5 -9.13 4.85 28.80
C TYR A 5 -8.36 4.66 27.49
N VAL A 6 -8.72 5.40 26.44
CA VAL A 6 -8.01 5.38 25.14
C VAL A 6 -6.58 5.86 25.30
N PHE A 7 -6.35 6.95 26.05
CA PHE A 7 -5.02 7.48 26.34
C PHE A 7 -4.16 6.47 27.13
N LEU A 8 -4.69 5.87 28.18
CA LEU A 8 -3.98 4.85 28.98
C LEU A 8 -3.67 3.60 28.15
N ARG A 9 -4.64 3.13 27.35
CA ARG A 9 -4.45 1.99 26.45
C ARG A 9 -3.37 2.27 25.39
N ASP A 10 -3.47 3.37 24.70
CA ASP A 10 -2.62 3.64 23.54
C ASP A 10 -1.21 4.10 23.97
N THR A 11 -1.07 4.80 25.11
CA THR A 11 0.20 5.29 25.59
C THR A 11 0.94 4.30 26.49
N PHE A 12 0.24 3.65 27.42
CA PHE A 12 0.89 2.83 28.46
C PHE A 12 0.86 1.35 28.11
N TYR A 13 -0.30 0.80 27.80
CA TYR A 13 -0.44 -0.63 27.52
C TYR A 13 0.37 -1.06 26.31
N HIS A 14 0.24 -0.37 25.18
CA HIS A 14 0.97 -0.73 23.97
C HIS A 14 2.48 -0.55 24.12
N TYR A 15 2.93 0.46 24.88
CA TYR A 15 4.35 0.66 25.16
C TYR A 15 4.93 -0.51 25.97
N ILE A 16 4.26 -0.91 27.05
CA ILE A 16 4.69 -2.04 27.88
C ILE A 16 4.70 -3.33 27.05
N MET A 17 3.63 -3.59 26.29
CA MET A 17 3.54 -4.76 25.42
C MET A 17 4.67 -4.80 24.39
N ALA A 18 5.07 -3.64 23.82
CA ALA A 18 6.20 -3.56 22.90
C ALA A 18 7.52 -3.89 23.59
N PHE A 19 7.74 -3.41 24.83
CA PHE A 19 8.91 -3.75 25.63
C PHE A 19 8.95 -5.24 25.99
N CYS A 20 7.86 -5.77 26.54
CA CYS A 20 7.76 -7.19 26.91
C CYS A 20 8.01 -8.11 25.71
N ALA A 21 7.46 -7.78 24.55
CA ALA A 21 7.71 -8.54 23.32
C ALA A 21 9.18 -8.51 22.91
N ALA A 22 9.82 -7.31 22.93
CA ALA A 22 11.23 -7.19 22.57
C ALA A 22 12.14 -7.94 23.57
N ALA A 23 11.86 -7.84 24.86
CA ALA A 23 12.60 -8.53 25.91
C ALA A 23 12.44 -10.06 25.79
N PHE A 24 11.21 -10.54 25.60
CA PHE A 24 10.90 -11.97 25.46
C PHE A 24 11.65 -12.62 24.30
N TYR A 25 11.79 -11.89 23.16
CA TYR A 25 12.54 -12.38 22.00
C TYR A 25 14.03 -11.97 22.00
N GLY A 26 14.53 -11.33 23.06
CA GLY A 26 15.94 -10.97 23.23
C GLY A 26 16.43 -9.86 22.32
N PHE A 27 15.57 -8.86 22.03
CA PHE A 27 15.89 -7.67 21.20
C PHE A 27 16.52 -8.03 19.83
N PRO A 28 15.86 -8.86 19.01
CA PRO A 28 16.47 -9.46 17.81
C PRO A 28 16.94 -8.44 16.78
N SER A 29 16.33 -7.24 16.75
CA SER A 29 16.71 -6.15 15.82
C SER A 29 18.14 -5.65 16.01
N ARG A 30 18.78 -5.93 17.16
CA ARG A 30 20.18 -5.56 17.39
C ARG A 30 21.17 -6.37 16.54
N ARG A 31 20.71 -7.50 16.00
CA ARG A 31 21.49 -8.45 15.18
C ARG A 31 21.16 -8.36 13.70
N LEU A 32 20.33 -7.38 13.30
CA LEU A 32 19.86 -7.17 11.94
C LEU A 32 20.06 -5.71 11.54
N THR A 33 20.30 -5.49 10.25
CA THR A 33 20.13 -4.17 9.64
C THR A 33 18.65 -4.00 9.31
N VAL A 34 17.93 -3.20 10.13
CA VAL A 34 16.48 -3.04 9.96
C VAL A 34 16.16 -1.75 9.21
N ILE A 35 15.40 -1.88 8.13
CA ILE A 35 14.95 -0.80 7.26
C ILE A 35 13.45 -0.63 7.44
N GLY A 36 12.99 0.58 7.78
CA GLY A 36 11.57 0.90 7.94
C GLY A 36 11.10 1.87 6.86
N VAL A 37 10.03 1.51 6.16
CA VAL A 37 9.43 2.34 5.12
C VAL A 37 8.08 2.86 5.58
N THR A 38 7.95 4.18 5.70
CA THR A 38 6.69 4.86 6.04
C THR A 38 6.24 5.78 4.90
N GLY A 39 4.98 6.14 4.92
CA GLY A 39 4.32 7.00 3.94
C GLY A 39 2.85 6.64 3.77
N THR A 40 2.13 7.37 2.96
CA THR A 40 0.73 7.06 2.62
C THR A 40 0.69 5.97 1.56
N LYS A 41 1.37 6.15 0.44
CA LYS A 41 1.41 5.22 -0.71
C LYS A 41 2.83 4.75 -1.00
N GLY A 42 2.96 3.70 -1.79
CA GLY A 42 4.24 3.19 -2.26
C GLY A 42 5.01 2.31 -1.27
N LYS A 43 4.62 2.21 -0.01
CA LYS A 43 5.35 1.44 1.02
C LYS A 43 5.68 0.01 0.61
N SER A 44 4.66 -0.75 0.20
CA SER A 44 4.84 -2.18 -0.17
C SER A 44 5.78 -2.33 -1.36
N THR A 45 5.58 -1.53 -2.41
CA THR A 45 6.44 -1.57 -3.61
C THR A 45 7.88 -1.19 -3.26
N THR A 46 8.08 -0.14 -2.46
CA THR A 46 9.40 0.27 -2.00
C THR A 46 10.07 -0.80 -1.13
N VAL A 47 9.32 -1.43 -0.21
CA VAL A 47 9.83 -2.54 0.62
C VAL A 47 10.27 -3.73 -0.24
N GLU A 48 9.45 -4.14 -1.22
CA GLU A 48 9.78 -5.26 -2.10
C GLU A 48 10.97 -4.92 -3.03
N LEU A 49 11.05 -3.67 -3.54
CA LEU A 49 12.21 -3.22 -4.33
C LEU A 49 13.50 -3.19 -3.50
N ILE A 50 13.48 -2.64 -2.28
CA ILE A 50 14.65 -2.64 -1.38
C ILE A 50 15.09 -4.09 -1.10
N ALA A 51 14.14 -4.96 -0.78
CA ALA A 51 14.44 -6.37 -0.52
C ALA A 51 15.09 -7.03 -1.75
N HIS A 52 14.54 -6.82 -2.94
CA HIS A 52 15.07 -7.37 -4.19
C HIS A 52 16.49 -6.85 -4.49
N ILE A 53 16.77 -5.56 -4.28
CA ILE A 53 18.11 -4.99 -4.44
C ILE A 53 19.10 -5.64 -3.47
N LEU A 54 18.71 -5.81 -2.21
CA LEU A 54 19.57 -6.42 -1.19
C LEU A 54 19.83 -7.91 -1.48
N GLU A 55 18.81 -8.64 -1.92
CA GLU A 55 18.92 -10.05 -2.33
C GLU A 55 19.84 -10.19 -3.57
N SER A 56 19.70 -9.28 -4.56
CA SER A 56 20.58 -9.21 -5.74
C SER A 56 22.02 -8.87 -5.39
N ALA A 57 22.24 -8.16 -4.27
CA ALA A 57 23.56 -7.88 -3.71
C ALA A 57 24.08 -9.02 -2.80
N GLY A 58 23.44 -10.19 -2.80
CA GLY A 58 23.87 -11.38 -2.04
C GLY A 58 23.46 -11.36 -0.56
N LYS A 59 22.62 -10.42 -0.11
CA LYS A 59 22.15 -10.35 1.28
C LYS A 59 20.97 -11.28 1.51
N LYS A 60 20.93 -11.92 2.67
CA LYS A 60 19.76 -12.68 3.11
C LYS A 60 18.77 -11.75 3.84
N VAL A 61 17.57 -11.58 3.28
CA VAL A 61 16.61 -10.56 3.71
C VAL A 61 15.34 -11.17 4.28
N ALA A 62 14.86 -10.62 5.39
CA ALA A 62 13.52 -10.85 5.90
C ALA A 62 12.62 -9.67 5.51
N VAL A 63 11.38 -9.93 5.10
CA VAL A 63 10.44 -8.90 4.67
C VAL A 63 9.15 -8.96 5.47
N SER A 64 8.66 -7.78 5.89
CA SER A 64 7.34 -7.60 6.48
C SER A 64 6.58 -6.51 5.71
N SER A 65 5.65 -6.92 4.86
CA SER A 65 4.84 -6.02 4.03
C SER A 65 3.38 -6.47 3.99
N SER A 66 2.48 -5.62 3.51
CA SER A 66 1.09 -5.97 3.29
C SER A 66 0.93 -7.11 2.27
N VAL A 67 1.89 -7.29 1.39
CA VAL A 67 1.91 -8.36 0.39
C VAL A 67 2.32 -9.70 0.99
N ARG A 68 3.33 -9.71 1.88
CA ARG A 68 3.86 -10.95 2.49
C ARG A 68 3.14 -11.34 3.79
N ASN A 69 2.52 -10.38 4.50
CA ASN A 69 1.82 -10.62 5.77
C ASN A 69 0.35 -11.04 5.60
N THR A 70 -0.02 -11.65 4.51
CA THR A 70 -1.41 -12.00 4.14
C THR A 70 -2.14 -12.83 5.20
N VAL A 71 -1.43 -13.66 5.96
CA VAL A 71 -2.01 -14.51 7.02
C VAL A 71 -2.48 -13.69 8.23
N SER A 72 -1.81 -12.57 8.56
CA SER A 72 -2.20 -11.74 9.71
C SER A 72 -3.24 -10.68 9.37
N GLY A 73 -3.47 -10.40 8.09
CA GLY A 73 -4.36 -9.33 7.61
C GLY A 73 -3.93 -7.92 8.02
N MET A 74 -2.72 -7.76 8.56
CA MET A 74 -2.18 -6.47 9.01
C MET A 74 -0.82 -6.19 8.38
N THR A 75 -0.68 -5.02 7.79
CA THR A 75 0.56 -4.53 7.18
C THR A 75 1.73 -4.52 8.18
N MET A 76 1.51 -3.99 9.37
CA MET A 76 2.45 -4.04 10.48
C MET A 76 1.84 -4.88 11.61
N PRO A 77 2.28 -6.12 11.84
CA PRO A 77 1.71 -7.00 12.86
C PRO A 77 1.88 -6.45 14.28
N GLY A 78 1.12 -7.01 15.24
CA GLY A 78 1.26 -6.66 16.66
C GLY A 78 2.65 -6.98 17.20
N CYS A 79 3.04 -6.33 18.32
CA CYS A 79 4.41 -6.31 18.85
C CYS A 79 5.04 -7.70 18.98
N PHE A 80 4.33 -8.70 19.53
CA PHE A 80 4.87 -10.06 19.67
C PHE A 80 5.10 -10.75 18.33
N LYS A 81 4.18 -10.63 17.37
CA LYS A 81 4.36 -11.21 16.04
C LYS A 81 5.52 -10.54 15.30
N LEU A 82 5.68 -9.22 15.47
CA LEU A 82 6.75 -8.45 14.84
C LEU A 82 8.13 -8.85 15.41
N GLN A 83 8.27 -8.92 16.73
CA GLN A 83 9.51 -9.34 17.38
C GLN A 83 9.84 -10.82 17.08
N ARG A 84 8.82 -11.69 17.01
CA ARG A 84 8.98 -13.08 16.56
C ARG A 84 9.52 -13.14 15.14
N LEU A 85 8.94 -12.35 14.20
CA LEU A 85 9.42 -12.29 12.81
C LEU A 85 10.92 -11.91 12.75
N LEU A 86 11.33 -10.91 13.54
CA LEU A 86 12.74 -10.51 13.62
C LEU A 86 13.61 -11.63 14.26
N ARG A 87 13.12 -12.31 15.28
CA ARG A 87 13.82 -13.44 15.89
C ARG A 87 13.99 -14.59 14.92
N ASP A 88 12.93 -14.95 14.19
CA ASP A 88 12.96 -16.00 13.17
C ASP A 88 13.91 -15.61 12.01
N ALA A 89 13.96 -14.32 11.64
CA ALA A 89 14.93 -13.82 10.67
C ALA A 89 16.37 -14.03 11.12
N VAL A 90 16.69 -13.68 12.37
CA VAL A 90 18.02 -13.95 12.97
C VAL A 90 18.34 -15.44 12.98
N SER A 91 17.38 -16.28 13.36
CA SER A 91 17.59 -17.74 13.43
C SER A 91 17.84 -18.36 12.05
N ARG A 92 17.26 -17.78 11.00
CA ARG A 92 17.49 -18.17 9.59
C ARG A 92 18.77 -17.60 8.99
N GLY A 93 19.52 -16.80 9.76
CA GLY A 93 20.74 -16.15 9.29
C GLY A 93 20.50 -14.97 8.33
N CYS A 94 19.35 -14.28 8.44
CA CYS A 94 19.15 -13.05 7.69
C CYS A 94 20.08 -11.94 8.23
N GLU A 95 20.59 -11.12 7.31
CA GLU A 95 21.41 -9.94 7.63
C GLU A 95 20.56 -8.68 7.73
N CYS A 96 19.50 -8.62 6.92
CA CYS A 96 18.62 -7.45 6.81
C CYS A 96 17.16 -7.82 7.10
N ALA A 97 16.39 -6.82 7.56
CA ALA A 97 14.94 -6.89 7.64
C ALA A 97 14.34 -5.60 7.06
N VAL A 98 13.47 -5.73 6.05
CA VAL A 98 12.78 -4.59 5.42
C VAL A 98 11.31 -4.63 5.78
N MET A 99 10.77 -3.54 6.32
CA MET A 99 9.46 -3.54 6.96
C MET A 99 8.64 -2.30 6.61
N GLU A 100 7.35 -2.50 6.36
CA GLU A 100 6.40 -1.38 6.31
C GLU A 100 6.12 -0.85 7.72
N VAL A 101 6.16 0.47 7.89
CA VAL A 101 5.80 1.15 9.14
C VAL A 101 4.54 1.98 8.91
N THR A 102 3.41 1.53 9.50
CA THR A 102 2.11 2.20 9.38
C THR A 102 1.91 3.22 10.50
N SER A 103 1.13 4.28 10.23
CA SER A 103 0.78 5.28 11.25
C SER A 103 0.09 4.66 12.47
N GLN A 104 -0.86 3.75 12.26
CA GLN A 104 -1.52 3.02 13.33
C GLN A 104 -0.54 2.14 14.13
N GLY A 105 0.44 1.52 13.45
CA GLY A 105 1.50 0.76 14.12
C GLY A 105 2.39 1.65 14.98
N VAL A 106 2.61 2.90 14.56
CA VAL A 106 3.38 3.89 15.34
C VAL A 106 2.60 4.35 16.57
N VAL A 107 1.31 4.69 16.41
CA VAL A 107 0.42 5.05 17.56
C VAL A 107 0.38 3.92 18.58
N GLN A 108 0.36 2.67 18.14
CA GLN A 108 0.38 1.48 19.00
C GLN A 108 1.81 1.05 19.41
N HIS A 109 2.78 1.90 19.30
CA HIS A 109 4.17 1.67 19.71
C HIS A 109 4.86 0.43 19.12
N ARG A 110 4.33 -0.16 18.03
CA ARG A 110 4.87 -1.38 17.41
C ARG A 110 6.29 -1.19 16.85
N HIS A 111 6.65 0.06 16.50
CA HIS A 111 7.98 0.45 16.02
C HIS A 111 9.04 0.54 17.13
N ARG A 112 8.62 0.59 18.42
CA ARG A 112 9.53 0.76 19.54
C ARG A 112 10.30 -0.52 19.86
N PHE A 113 11.46 -0.34 20.48
CA PHE A 113 12.42 -1.39 20.82
C PHE A 113 12.96 -2.15 19.59
N ILE A 114 12.82 -1.58 18.40
CA ILE A 114 13.49 -1.98 17.17
C ILE A 114 14.59 -0.97 16.88
N ARG A 115 15.81 -1.45 16.61
CA ARG A 115 16.93 -0.62 16.21
C ARG A 115 16.88 -0.40 14.70
N TRP A 116 16.34 0.74 14.28
CA TRP A 116 16.24 1.11 12.88
C TRP A 116 17.59 1.60 12.36
N ALA A 117 18.08 1.01 11.27
CA ALA A 117 19.31 1.43 10.59
C ALA A 117 18.99 2.44 9.47
N VAL A 118 17.86 2.24 8.78
CA VAL A 118 17.39 3.17 7.74
C VAL A 118 15.90 3.43 7.95
N ALA A 119 15.50 4.70 7.89
CA ALA A 119 14.10 5.12 7.86
C ALA A 119 13.80 5.82 6.53
N VAL A 120 12.79 5.32 5.81
CA VAL A 120 12.40 5.81 4.48
C VAL A 120 11.04 6.47 4.56
N PHE A 121 10.93 7.70 4.04
CA PHE A 121 9.67 8.42 3.85
C PHE A 121 9.34 8.51 2.37
N THR A 122 8.21 7.91 1.94
CA THR A 122 7.80 7.90 0.52
C THR A 122 6.97 9.13 0.14
N ASN A 123 5.85 9.35 0.81
CA ASN A 123 4.93 10.49 0.59
C ASN A 123 3.89 10.60 1.71
N LEU A 124 3.19 11.73 1.75
CA LEU A 124 2.09 11.95 2.68
C LEU A 124 0.90 12.61 1.96
N ALA A 125 -0.25 11.94 2.00
CA ALA A 125 -1.53 12.45 1.50
C ALA A 125 -2.63 12.16 2.53
N PRO A 126 -3.77 12.88 2.51
CA PRO A 126 -4.89 12.63 3.41
C PRO A 126 -5.41 11.20 3.29
N GLU A 127 -5.21 10.39 4.33
CA GLU A 127 -5.71 9.03 4.47
C GLU A 127 -5.88 8.72 5.96
N HIS A 128 -6.89 7.92 6.33
CA HIS A 128 -7.18 7.59 7.73
C HIS A 128 -7.35 8.81 8.65
N VAL A 129 -7.80 9.94 8.09
CA VAL A 129 -7.92 11.21 8.81
C VAL A 129 -8.86 11.06 10.01
N GLU A 130 -9.99 10.39 9.84
CA GLU A 130 -10.97 10.13 10.90
C GLU A 130 -10.37 9.27 12.03
N ALA A 131 -9.61 8.22 11.67
CA ALA A 131 -8.99 7.31 12.65
C ALA A 131 -7.92 7.98 13.50
N HIS A 132 -7.30 9.06 13.00
CA HIS A 132 -6.28 9.84 13.72
C HIS A 132 -6.84 11.13 14.35
N GLY A 133 -8.11 11.47 14.10
CA GLY A 133 -8.69 12.74 14.55
C GLY A 133 -8.11 13.97 13.85
N GLY A 134 -7.66 13.82 12.61
CA GLY A 134 -7.14 14.89 11.76
C GLY A 134 -5.85 14.54 11.02
N PHE A 135 -5.60 15.27 9.92
CA PHE A 135 -4.40 15.06 9.09
C PHE A 135 -3.10 15.38 9.84
N GLU A 136 -3.10 16.40 10.69
CA GLU A 136 -1.96 16.79 11.51
C GLU A 136 -1.50 15.65 12.44
N ASN A 137 -2.46 14.97 13.09
CA ASN A 137 -2.15 13.82 13.95
C ASN A 137 -1.63 12.62 13.14
N TYR A 138 -2.17 12.41 11.94
CA TYR A 138 -1.69 11.39 11.02
C TYR A 138 -0.24 11.66 10.60
N ARG A 139 0.09 12.91 10.24
CA ARG A 139 1.46 13.37 9.94
C ARG A 139 2.37 13.17 11.14
N ALA A 140 1.96 13.69 12.31
CA ALA A 140 2.72 13.57 13.56
C ALA A 140 3.03 12.11 13.91
N ALA A 141 2.09 11.20 13.74
CA ALA A 141 2.33 9.77 13.95
C ALA A 141 3.46 9.23 13.07
N LYS A 142 3.53 9.62 11.78
CA LYS A 142 4.62 9.17 10.91
C LYS A 142 5.95 9.85 11.20
N VAL A 143 5.94 11.13 11.54
CA VAL A 143 7.14 11.89 11.94
C VAL A 143 7.74 11.30 13.22
N SER A 144 6.91 10.89 14.19
CA SER A 144 7.39 10.26 15.44
C SER A 144 8.12 8.94 15.23
N PHE A 145 7.88 8.23 14.12
CA PHE A 145 8.72 7.11 13.72
C PHE A 145 10.15 7.55 13.39
N PHE A 146 10.31 8.66 12.66
CA PHE A 146 11.63 9.23 12.34
C PHE A 146 12.35 9.71 13.60
N GLU A 147 11.66 10.42 14.49
CA GLU A 147 12.18 10.84 15.79
C GLU A 147 12.65 9.66 16.64
N TYR A 148 11.90 8.55 16.58
CA TYR A 148 12.31 7.33 17.27
C TYR A 148 13.54 6.67 16.61
N ALA A 149 13.57 6.56 15.29
CA ALA A 149 14.70 6.03 14.55
C ALA A 149 15.99 6.85 14.81
N ALA A 150 15.84 8.17 14.98
CA ALA A 150 16.94 9.08 15.31
C ALA A 150 17.59 8.84 16.70
N LYS A 151 17.03 7.97 17.54
CA LYS A 151 17.69 7.49 18.75
C LYS A 151 18.87 6.55 18.46
N ASN A 152 18.96 5.99 17.26
CA ASN A 152 20.14 5.29 16.78
C ASN A 152 21.07 6.30 16.09
N PRO A 153 22.24 6.64 16.68
CA PRO A 153 23.14 7.65 16.11
C PRO A 153 23.65 7.33 14.71
N GLN A 154 23.61 6.06 14.32
CA GLN A 154 24.05 5.57 13.00
C GLN A 154 22.92 5.47 11.98
N ALA A 155 21.68 5.85 12.35
CA ALA A 155 20.55 5.78 11.44
C ALA A 155 20.74 6.73 10.25
N VAL A 156 20.35 6.26 9.07
CA VAL A 156 20.29 7.04 7.83
C VAL A 156 18.84 7.27 7.44
N PHE A 157 18.54 8.48 7.01
CA PHE A 157 17.19 8.90 6.67
C PHE A 157 17.06 9.14 5.17
N VAL A 158 16.14 8.46 4.54
CA VAL A 158 15.82 8.55 3.10
C VAL A 158 14.52 9.29 2.95
N ILE A 159 14.53 10.45 2.29
CA ILE A 159 13.41 11.39 2.29
C ILE A 159 13.06 11.81 0.87
N ASN A 160 11.79 11.66 0.49
CA ASN A 160 11.27 12.20 -0.76
C ASN A 160 11.29 13.73 -0.70
N LYS A 161 12.15 14.35 -1.52
CA LYS A 161 12.31 15.82 -1.56
C LYS A 161 11.16 16.56 -2.21
N ASP A 162 10.37 15.86 -3.04
CA ASP A 162 9.29 16.44 -3.84
C ASP A 162 7.94 16.42 -3.10
N ASP A 163 7.88 15.83 -1.88
CA ASP A 163 6.68 15.86 -1.03
C ASP A 163 6.66 17.12 -0.16
N GLU A 164 5.52 17.82 -0.13
CA GLU A 164 5.36 19.06 0.64
C GLU A 164 5.58 18.90 2.15
N ASN A 165 5.42 17.67 2.66
CA ASN A 165 5.63 17.34 4.07
C ASN A 165 7.09 16.94 4.39
N ALA A 166 7.99 16.86 3.39
CA ALA A 166 9.40 16.54 3.59
C ALA A 166 10.10 17.36 4.69
N PRO A 167 9.83 18.69 4.87
CA PRO A 167 10.45 19.49 5.93
C PRO A 167 10.25 18.95 7.35
N TYR A 168 9.11 18.30 7.64
CA TYR A 168 8.86 17.72 8.97
C TYR A 168 9.77 16.52 9.23
N PHE A 169 10.00 15.67 8.22
CA PHE A 169 10.88 14.51 8.30
C PHE A 169 12.37 14.92 8.33
N VAL A 170 12.74 15.95 7.58
CA VAL A 170 14.10 16.55 7.62
C VAL A 170 14.40 17.06 9.01
N ARG A 171 13.45 17.75 9.67
CA ARG A 171 13.60 18.26 11.03
C ARG A 171 13.75 17.10 12.04
N ALA A 172 12.96 16.04 11.93
CA ALA A 172 13.07 14.86 12.80
C ALA A 172 14.44 14.17 12.69
N ALA A 173 15.10 14.30 11.54
CA ALA A 173 16.41 13.71 11.24
C ALA A 173 17.57 14.74 11.26
N GLN A 174 17.40 15.93 11.90
CA GLN A 174 18.31 17.08 11.74
C GLN A 174 19.80 16.78 11.99
N HIS A 175 20.12 15.91 12.93
CA HIS A 175 21.50 15.56 13.33
C HIS A 175 22.03 14.28 12.68
N HIS A 176 21.34 13.75 11.66
CA HIS A 176 21.68 12.48 11.06
C HIS A 176 21.99 12.61 9.56
N LYS A 177 22.66 11.60 9.01
CA LYS A 177 22.85 11.50 7.56
C LYS A 177 21.49 11.37 6.87
N LYS A 178 21.26 12.26 5.91
CA LYS A 178 20.04 12.27 5.07
C LYS A 178 20.43 12.02 3.61
N ILE A 179 19.66 11.20 2.94
CA ILE A 179 19.72 11.01 1.49
C ILE A 179 18.36 11.44 0.97
N VAL A 180 18.32 12.45 0.14
CA VAL A 180 17.09 12.89 -0.51
C VAL A 180 16.96 12.20 -1.87
N PHE A 181 15.75 11.85 -2.24
CA PHE A 181 15.46 11.27 -3.55
C PHE A 181 14.31 12.01 -4.24
N GLY A 182 14.21 11.85 -5.54
CA GLY A 182 13.11 12.25 -6.37
C GLY A 182 12.71 11.10 -7.30
N ARG A 183 12.27 11.45 -8.50
CA ARG A 183 11.97 10.46 -9.55
C ARG A 183 13.23 9.82 -10.09
N GLU A 184 13.17 8.50 -10.26
CA GLU A 184 14.21 7.71 -10.93
C GLU A 184 13.55 6.75 -11.92
N GLN A 185 14.28 6.31 -12.93
CA GLN A 185 13.74 5.39 -13.92
C GLN A 185 13.20 4.12 -13.26
N ALA A 186 11.90 3.91 -13.37
CA ALA A 186 11.26 2.69 -12.89
C ALA A 186 11.45 1.55 -13.91
N PRO A 187 11.47 0.28 -13.45
CA PRO A 187 11.50 -0.85 -14.37
C PRO A 187 10.19 -0.91 -15.18
N ALA A 188 10.27 -1.42 -16.41
CA ALA A 188 9.10 -1.55 -17.29
C ALA A 188 7.95 -2.40 -16.70
N THR A 189 8.24 -3.21 -15.69
CA THR A 189 7.27 -4.01 -14.94
C THR A 189 6.47 -3.19 -13.91
N LEU A 190 6.98 -2.01 -13.55
CA LEU A 190 6.32 -1.08 -12.63
C LEU A 190 5.76 0.11 -13.42
N HIS A 191 4.55 -0.04 -13.92
CA HIS A 191 3.87 0.99 -14.69
C HIS A 191 3.36 2.14 -13.81
N GLY A 192 3.38 3.38 -14.34
CA GLY A 192 2.91 4.60 -13.69
C GLY A 192 4.00 5.43 -13.01
N ALA A 193 3.91 6.76 -13.19
CA ALA A 193 4.91 7.73 -12.72
C ALA A 193 5.19 7.67 -11.20
N PHE A 194 4.22 7.23 -10.40
CA PHE A 194 4.43 7.06 -8.96
C PHE A 194 5.45 5.95 -8.63
N ASN A 195 5.69 5.02 -9.54
CA ASN A 195 6.71 3.99 -9.37
C ASN A 195 8.13 4.50 -9.59
N GLU A 196 8.29 5.62 -10.27
CA GLU A 196 9.58 6.33 -10.36
C GLU A 196 10.03 6.80 -8.97
N TYR A 197 9.10 7.28 -8.13
CA TYR A 197 9.40 7.59 -6.73
C TYR A 197 9.70 6.36 -5.89
N ASN A 198 8.99 5.25 -6.11
CA ASN A 198 9.27 3.99 -5.41
C ASN A 198 10.68 3.46 -5.76
N ALA A 199 11.08 3.56 -7.04
CA ALA A 199 12.43 3.22 -7.49
C ALA A 199 13.48 4.15 -6.87
N GLY A 200 13.25 5.46 -6.89
CA GLY A 200 14.12 6.46 -6.26
C GLY A 200 14.33 6.20 -4.77
N ALA A 201 13.23 5.89 -4.04
CA ALA A 201 13.30 5.53 -2.62
C ALA A 201 14.14 4.27 -2.37
N ALA A 202 13.98 3.26 -3.22
CA ALA A 202 14.70 2.00 -3.09
C ALA A 202 16.21 2.16 -3.42
N LEU A 203 16.54 2.89 -4.47
CA LEU A 203 17.94 3.21 -4.83
C LEU A 203 18.62 4.04 -3.73
N ALA A 204 17.93 5.03 -3.18
CA ALA A 204 18.46 5.84 -2.07
C ALA A 204 18.66 5.00 -0.80
N ALA A 205 17.76 4.07 -0.50
CA ALA A 205 17.92 3.14 0.63
C ALA A 205 19.08 2.17 0.41
N ALA A 206 19.27 1.67 -0.81
CA ALA A 206 20.42 0.84 -1.19
C ALA A 206 21.75 1.60 -1.01
N SER A 207 21.81 2.86 -1.46
CA SER A 207 22.96 3.75 -1.24
C SER A 207 23.24 3.98 0.24
N ALA A 208 22.19 4.14 1.07
CA ALA A 208 22.32 4.26 2.52
C ALA A 208 23.01 3.04 3.17
N LEU A 209 22.85 1.88 2.54
CA LEU A 209 23.41 0.59 2.98
C LEU A 209 24.74 0.25 2.31
N GLY A 210 25.29 1.13 1.49
CA GLY A 210 26.57 0.94 0.80
C GLY A 210 26.51 -0.04 -0.38
N ILE A 211 25.32 -0.31 -0.92
CA ILE A 211 25.19 -1.10 -2.15
C ILE A 211 25.64 -0.26 -3.35
N PHE A 212 26.46 -0.85 -4.22
CA PHE A 212 26.94 -0.19 -5.41
C PHE A 212 25.78 0.17 -6.35
N GLU A 213 25.86 1.37 -6.93
CA GLU A 213 24.77 1.94 -7.74
C GLU A 213 24.43 1.07 -8.97
N ASP A 214 25.42 0.52 -9.64
CA ASP A 214 25.23 -0.36 -10.79
C ASP A 214 24.52 -1.68 -10.43
N VAL A 215 24.79 -2.24 -9.25
CA VAL A 215 24.10 -3.42 -8.73
C VAL A 215 22.65 -3.07 -8.43
N ALA A 216 22.42 -1.94 -7.75
CA ALA A 216 21.08 -1.50 -7.40
C ALA A 216 20.23 -1.18 -8.64
N LYS A 217 20.78 -0.47 -9.63
CA LYS A 217 20.08 -0.15 -10.89
C LYS A 217 19.75 -1.39 -11.73
N ARG A 218 20.68 -2.36 -11.82
CA ARG A 218 20.40 -3.63 -12.49
C ARG A 218 19.26 -4.38 -11.79
N ALA A 219 19.32 -4.49 -10.47
CA ALA A 219 18.27 -5.14 -9.69
C ALA A 219 16.91 -4.47 -9.89
N VAL A 220 16.84 -3.12 -9.91
CA VAL A 220 15.60 -2.40 -10.25
C VAL A 220 15.13 -2.76 -11.65
N GLY A 221 16.03 -2.82 -12.66
CA GLY A 221 15.68 -3.20 -14.04
C GLY A 221 15.12 -4.62 -14.16
N ASP A 222 15.63 -5.56 -13.36
CA ASP A 222 15.22 -6.97 -13.36
C ASP A 222 13.99 -7.27 -12.49
N PHE A 223 13.47 -6.26 -11.77
CA PHE A 223 12.37 -6.45 -10.84
C PHE A 223 11.06 -6.83 -11.55
N LYS A 224 10.41 -7.91 -11.10
CA LYS A 224 9.24 -8.48 -11.79
C LYS A 224 7.90 -7.86 -11.39
N GLY A 225 7.93 -6.83 -10.53
CA GLY A 225 6.71 -6.21 -10.01
C GLY A 225 6.30 -6.76 -8.65
N VAL A 226 5.16 -6.30 -8.16
CA VAL A 226 4.62 -6.66 -6.85
C VAL A 226 3.22 -7.22 -7.01
N TYR A 227 2.97 -8.37 -6.38
CA TYR A 227 1.67 -9.02 -6.40
C TYR A 227 0.56 -8.06 -5.96
N GLY A 228 -0.46 -7.89 -6.82
CA GLY A 228 -1.59 -7.00 -6.58
C GLY A 228 -1.26 -5.50 -6.53
N ARG A 229 -0.15 -5.07 -7.13
CA ARG A 229 0.23 -3.66 -7.27
C ARG A 229 0.62 -3.39 -8.72
N MET A 230 -0.27 -2.77 -9.50
CA MET A 230 -0.14 -2.59 -10.95
C MET A 230 0.33 -3.89 -11.63
N GLU A 231 -0.27 -5.01 -11.21
CA GLU A 231 0.09 -6.34 -11.69
C GLU A 231 -0.61 -6.62 -13.03
N PHE A 232 0.19 -6.80 -14.07
CA PHE A 232 -0.31 -7.14 -15.40
C PHE A 232 -0.56 -8.64 -15.49
N LEU A 233 -1.81 -9.03 -15.69
CA LEU A 233 -2.21 -10.42 -15.92
C LEU A 233 -2.28 -10.79 -17.39
N GLN A 234 -2.55 -9.82 -18.24
CA GLN A 234 -2.60 -9.95 -19.70
C GLN A 234 -2.14 -8.62 -20.34
N ARG A 235 -1.55 -8.69 -21.53
CA ARG A 235 -1.17 -7.52 -22.34
C ARG A 235 -1.80 -7.49 -23.74
N ASN A 236 -2.18 -8.64 -24.27
CA ASN A 236 -2.79 -8.78 -25.61
C ASN A 236 -3.93 -9.78 -25.57
N PRO A 237 -5.04 -9.60 -26.35
CA PRO A 237 -5.31 -8.48 -27.24
C PRO A 237 -5.67 -7.19 -26.54
N PHE A 238 -6.07 -7.23 -25.26
CA PHE A 238 -6.30 -6.10 -24.37
C PHE A 238 -5.50 -6.31 -23.08
N THR A 239 -5.22 -5.22 -22.39
CA THR A 239 -4.46 -5.24 -21.13
C THR A 239 -5.39 -5.49 -19.94
N VAL A 240 -5.00 -6.38 -19.02
CA VAL A 240 -5.70 -6.61 -17.75
C VAL A 240 -4.73 -6.37 -16.60
N VAL A 241 -5.11 -5.47 -15.71
CA VAL A 241 -4.29 -5.05 -14.56
C VAL A 241 -5.08 -5.17 -13.25
N VAL A 242 -4.40 -5.69 -12.23
CA VAL A 242 -4.91 -5.71 -10.85
C VAL A 242 -4.11 -4.75 -9.99
N ASP A 243 -4.81 -3.90 -9.22
CA ASP A 243 -4.18 -2.95 -8.29
C ASP A 243 -4.94 -2.82 -6.96
N TYR A 244 -4.22 -2.37 -5.92
CA TYR A 244 -4.77 -2.07 -4.59
C TYR A 244 -5.21 -0.61 -4.44
N ALA A 245 -5.66 0.05 -5.49
CA ALA A 245 -6.15 1.42 -5.44
C ALA A 245 -7.51 1.49 -4.71
N VAL A 246 -7.49 1.95 -3.45
CA VAL A 246 -8.66 2.02 -2.53
C VAL A 246 -8.96 3.44 -2.04
N THR A 247 -8.27 4.43 -2.58
CA THR A 247 -8.45 5.85 -2.23
C THR A 247 -8.52 6.71 -3.48
N PRO A 248 -9.13 7.93 -3.40
CA PRO A 248 -9.20 8.84 -4.53
C PRO A 248 -7.86 9.04 -5.25
N ASP A 249 -6.80 9.36 -4.51
CA ASP A 249 -5.49 9.64 -5.11
C ASP A 249 -4.85 8.40 -5.75
N SER A 250 -5.00 7.21 -5.12
CA SER A 250 -4.48 5.98 -5.72
C SER A 250 -5.26 5.57 -6.98
N LEU A 251 -6.57 5.80 -6.99
CA LEU A 251 -7.41 5.52 -8.16
C LEU A 251 -7.06 6.45 -9.32
N ARG A 252 -6.92 7.76 -9.03
CA ARG A 252 -6.48 8.75 -10.02
C ARG A 252 -5.10 8.40 -10.59
N ALA A 253 -4.16 8.02 -9.74
CA ALA A 253 -2.82 7.62 -10.17
C ALA A 253 -2.84 6.34 -11.03
N ALA A 254 -3.68 5.36 -10.68
CA ALA A 254 -3.84 4.13 -11.43
C ALA A 254 -4.42 4.40 -12.84
N TYR A 255 -5.46 5.23 -12.94
CA TYR A 255 -6.04 5.58 -14.25
C TYR A 255 -5.10 6.46 -15.08
N SER A 256 -4.40 7.42 -14.47
CA SER A 256 -3.43 8.27 -15.15
C SER A 256 -2.26 7.47 -15.76
N ALA A 257 -1.94 6.31 -15.20
CA ALA A 257 -0.91 5.42 -15.75
C ALA A 257 -1.29 4.88 -17.14
N PHE A 258 -2.57 4.91 -17.49
CA PHE A 258 -3.10 4.47 -18.79
C PHE A 258 -3.77 5.62 -19.58
N ALA A 259 -3.33 6.85 -19.32
CA ALA A 259 -3.84 8.01 -20.06
C ALA A 259 -3.65 7.82 -21.57
N GLY A 260 -4.70 8.08 -22.34
CA GLY A 260 -4.74 7.84 -23.79
C GLY A 260 -5.26 6.46 -24.22
N SER A 261 -5.44 5.51 -23.28
CA SER A 261 -6.11 4.24 -23.56
C SER A 261 -7.60 4.30 -23.20
N ARG A 262 -8.40 3.45 -23.81
CA ARG A 262 -9.80 3.23 -23.39
C ARG A 262 -9.80 2.36 -22.13
N ILE A 263 -10.16 2.94 -20.97
CA ILE A 263 -10.14 2.28 -19.68
C ILE A 263 -11.54 1.75 -19.34
N ILE A 264 -11.59 0.47 -18.95
CA ILE A 264 -12.75 -0.20 -18.35
C ILE A 264 -12.39 -0.46 -16.89
N ALA A 265 -13.08 0.22 -15.97
CA ALA A 265 -12.81 0.10 -14.54
C ALA A 265 -13.76 -0.91 -13.89
N VAL A 266 -13.21 -1.81 -13.05
CA VAL A 266 -13.97 -2.68 -12.15
C VAL A 266 -13.52 -2.39 -10.72
N PHE A 267 -14.39 -1.79 -9.91
CA PHE A 267 -14.02 -1.41 -8.55
C PHE A 267 -15.23 -1.26 -7.62
N GLY A 268 -14.93 -1.24 -6.34
CA GLY A 268 -15.86 -0.94 -5.27
C GLY A 268 -15.23 -0.02 -4.23
N CYS A 269 -15.86 0.06 -3.07
CA CYS A 269 -15.33 0.76 -1.93
C CYS A 269 -15.63 0.02 -0.63
N THR A 270 -14.66 0.03 0.27
CA THR A 270 -14.76 -0.63 1.57
C THR A 270 -15.87 -0.01 2.42
N GLY A 271 -16.70 -0.86 3.02
CA GLY A 271 -17.68 -0.51 4.03
C GLY A 271 -17.11 -0.41 5.46
N GLY A 272 -17.95 -0.66 6.46
CA GLY A 272 -17.58 -0.63 7.87
C GLY A 272 -17.45 0.79 8.44
N GLY A 273 -18.16 1.77 7.85
CA GLY A 273 -18.23 3.15 8.32
C GLY A 273 -16.93 3.95 8.16
N ARG A 274 -16.03 3.52 7.26
CA ARG A 274 -14.72 4.15 7.08
C ARG A 274 -14.73 5.10 5.90
N ASP A 275 -14.33 6.37 6.14
CA ASP A 275 -14.04 7.34 5.08
C ASP A 275 -15.11 7.33 3.96
N THR A 276 -16.40 7.37 4.31
CA THR A 276 -17.52 7.24 3.34
C THR A 276 -17.49 8.36 2.30
N TRP A 277 -16.99 9.54 2.68
CA TRP A 277 -16.82 10.70 1.79
C TRP A 277 -16.06 10.36 0.49
N LYS A 278 -15.14 9.38 0.53
CA LYS A 278 -14.34 9.02 -0.64
C LYS A 278 -15.14 8.32 -1.74
N ARG A 279 -16.28 7.70 -1.43
CA ARG A 279 -17.09 6.92 -2.38
C ARG A 279 -17.53 7.78 -3.56
N ARG A 280 -18.15 8.91 -3.27
CA ARG A 280 -18.58 9.86 -4.30
C ARG A 280 -17.40 10.43 -5.10
N VAL A 281 -16.29 10.75 -4.41
CA VAL A 281 -15.08 11.26 -5.08
C VAL A 281 -14.48 10.22 -6.02
N MET A 282 -14.40 8.94 -5.61
CA MET A 282 -13.90 7.84 -6.45
C MET A 282 -14.80 7.61 -7.67
N GLY A 283 -16.11 7.71 -7.50
CA GLY A 283 -17.06 7.67 -8.61
C GLY A 283 -16.79 8.78 -9.64
N GLY A 284 -16.61 10.02 -9.18
CA GLY A 284 -16.27 11.16 -10.06
C GLY A 284 -14.95 10.92 -10.83
N ILE A 285 -13.90 10.46 -10.15
CA ILE A 285 -12.61 10.16 -10.78
C ILE A 285 -12.76 9.09 -11.87
N ALA A 286 -13.55 8.04 -11.61
CA ALA A 286 -13.81 7.01 -12.62
C ALA A 286 -14.62 7.59 -13.80
N GLY A 287 -15.59 8.44 -13.52
CA GLY A 287 -16.40 9.11 -14.53
C GLY A 287 -15.61 10.03 -15.47
N GLU A 288 -14.58 10.68 -14.95
CA GLU A 288 -13.68 11.52 -15.74
C GLU A 288 -12.72 10.72 -16.63
N ALA A 289 -12.17 9.62 -16.08
CA ALA A 289 -11.05 8.92 -16.67
C ALA A 289 -11.42 7.71 -17.53
N CYS A 290 -12.57 7.04 -17.22
CA CYS A 290 -12.91 5.77 -17.83
C CYS A 290 -13.95 5.90 -18.94
N ALA A 291 -13.96 4.93 -19.85
CA ALA A 291 -14.98 4.78 -20.90
C ALA A 291 -16.13 3.86 -20.45
N ALA A 292 -15.85 2.90 -19.56
CA ALA A 292 -16.86 2.05 -18.96
C ALA A 292 -16.52 1.75 -17.49
N VAL A 293 -17.55 1.56 -16.66
CA VAL A 293 -17.39 1.33 -15.22
C VAL A 293 -18.30 0.18 -14.75
N VAL A 294 -17.73 -0.78 -14.02
CA VAL A 294 -18.47 -1.82 -13.32
C VAL A 294 -18.26 -1.67 -11.83
N LEU A 295 -19.28 -1.23 -11.11
CA LEU A 295 -19.27 -1.11 -9.66
C LEU A 295 -19.58 -2.46 -9.02
N THR A 296 -18.84 -2.82 -7.94
CA THR A 296 -18.94 -4.11 -7.29
C THR A 296 -18.62 -4.06 -5.80
N ASP A 297 -18.75 -5.19 -5.10
CA ASP A 297 -18.33 -5.32 -3.71
C ASP A 297 -16.80 -5.21 -3.56
N ASP A 298 -16.37 -4.54 -2.49
CA ASP A 298 -14.99 -4.48 -2.01
C ASP A 298 -14.98 -4.36 -0.49
N ASP A 299 -15.16 -5.48 0.23
CA ASP A 299 -15.24 -5.54 1.69
C ASP A 299 -16.38 -4.68 2.27
N SER A 300 -17.63 -5.03 1.99
CA SER A 300 -18.81 -4.30 2.48
C SER A 300 -18.98 -4.36 4.01
N TYR A 301 -18.40 -5.36 4.69
CA TYR A 301 -18.60 -5.62 6.13
C TYR A 301 -20.10 -5.68 6.46
N ASP A 302 -20.56 -4.92 7.47
CA ASP A 302 -21.97 -4.89 7.88
C ASP A 302 -22.81 -3.85 7.11
N GLU A 303 -22.22 -3.10 6.17
CA GLU A 303 -22.96 -2.19 5.29
C GLU A 303 -23.60 -2.92 4.11
N ASP A 304 -24.61 -2.29 3.55
CA ASP A 304 -25.27 -2.79 2.35
C ASP A 304 -24.46 -2.44 1.09
N THR A 305 -24.09 -3.45 0.31
CA THR A 305 -23.29 -3.29 -0.91
C THR A 305 -23.96 -2.39 -1.94
N GLU A 306 -25.30 -2.49 -2.08
CA GLU A 306 -26.06 -1.63 -3.02
C GLU A 306 -26.00 -0.17 -2.62
N SER A 307 -26.07 0.12 -1.31
CA SER A 307 -25.92 1.48 -0.79
C SER A 307 -24.52 2.05 -1.05
N ILE A 308 -23.48 1.25 -0.86
CA ILE A 308 -22.10 1.66 -1.17
C ILE A 308 -21.95 1.97 -2.66
N MET A 309 -22.48 1.09 -3.54
CA MET A 309 -22.44 1.33 -4.98
C MET A 309 -23.24 2.56 -5.39
N ALA A 310 -24.38 2.85 -4.75
CA ALA A 310 -25.18 4.03 -5.02
C ALA A 310 -24.45 5.35 -4.67
N GLU A 311 -23.67 5.35 -3.57
CA GLU A 311 -22.83 6.52 -3.23
C GLU A 311 -21.70 6.75 -4.25
N ILE A 312 -21.10 5.69 -4.79
CA ILE A 312 -20.10 5.78 -5.86
C ILE A 312 -20.77 6.27 -7.16
N GLU A 313 -21.92 5.68 -7.52
CA GLU A 313 -22.72 6.04 -8.68
C GLU A 313 -23.07 7.53 -8.69
N ALA A 314 -23.47 8.09 -7.55
CA ALA A 314 -23.77 9.51 -7.42
C ALA A 314 -22.59 10.42 -7.80
N GLY A 315 -21.36 9.98 -7.59
CA GLY A 315 -20.17 10.67 -8.09
C GLY A 315 -19.94 10.45 -9.57
N LEU A 316 -20.10 9.22 -10.05
CA LEU A 316 -19.91 8.83 -11.44
C LEU A 316 -20.83 9.65 -12.39
N VAL A 317 -22.11 9.67 -12.09
CA VAL A 317 -23.11 10.36 -12.96
C VAL A 317 -23.05 11.88 -12.84
N SER A 318 -22.41 12.43 -11.81
CA SER A 318 -22.28 13.88 -11.62
C SER A 318 -21.27 14.54 -12.57
N VAL A 319 -20.43 13.74 -13.23
CA VAL A 319 -19.50 14.22 -14.26
C VAL A 319 -19.99 13.82 -15.63
N LYS A 320 -19.83 14.65 -16.65
CA LYS A 320 -20.29 14.42 -18.03
C LYS A 320 -21.81 14.19 -18.09
N ASP A 321 -22.58 15.25 -17.89
CA ASP A 321 -24.05 15.25 -17.85
C ASP A 321 -24.69 14.40 -18.95
N GLY A 322 -25.57 13.47 -18.55
CA GLY A 322 -26.27 12.55 -19.44
C GLY A 322 -25.43 11.49 -20.14
N TYR A 323 -24.11 11.45 -19.96
CA TYR A 323 -23.25 10.46 -20.60
C TYR A 323 -23.37 9.07 -19.96
N TRP A 324 -23.38 9.02 -18.62
CA TRP A 324 -23.38 7.77 -17.89
C TRP A 324 -24.79 7.18 -17.82
N LYS A 325 -24.97 5.99 -18.44
CA LYS A 325 -26.24 5.26 -18.53
C LYS A 325 -26.05 3.84 -18.07
N ILE A 326 -26.89 3.43 -17.10
CA ILE A 326 -26.86 2.08 -16.57
C ILE A 326 -27.23 1.05 -17.66
N GLY A 327 -26.46 -0.03 -17.76
CA GLY A 327 -26.61 -1.06 -18.76
C GLY A 327 -25.97 -0.75 -20.12
N GLU A 328 -25.53 0.50 -20.37
CA GLU A 328 -24.85 0.92 -21.60
C GLU A 328 -23.32 1.09 -21.38
N ASN A 329 -22.92 1.95 -20.44
CA ASN A 329 -21.52 2.23 -20.17
C ASN A 329 -21.15 2.19 -18.67
N TYR A 330 -22.13 1.95 -17.77
CA TYR A 330 -21.82 1.51 -16.42
C TYR A 330 -22.82 0.48 -15.90
N TRP A 331 -22.37 -0.34 -14.95
CA TRP A 331 -23.13 -1.43 -14.33
C TRP A 331 -22.89 -1.46 -12.82
N LYS A 332 -23.89 -1.92 -12.07
CA LYS A 332 -23.78 -2.27 -10.65
C LYS A 332 -23.98 -3.78 -10.53
N ILE A 333 -22.96 -4.49 -10.14
CA ILE A 333 -22.95 -5.95 -10.02
C ILE A 333 -22.28 -6.32 -8.71
N ALA A 334 -23.05 -6.60 -7.67
CA ALA A 334 -22.55 -6.90 -6.34
C ALA A 334 -21.60 -8.12 -6.31
N ASP A 335 -21.90 -9.15 -7.09
CA ASP A 335 -21.01 -10.32 -7.25
C ASP A 335 -19.72 -9.91 -7.98
N ARG A 336 -18.61 -9.91 -7.26
CA ARG A 336 -17.33 -9.44 -7.79
C ARG A 336 -16.82 -10.29 -8.96
N ARG A 337 -17.10 -11.62 -8.99
CA ARG A 337 -16.72 -12.47 -10.12
C ARG A 337 -17.47 -12.07 -11.38
N LYS A 338 -18.79 -11.90 -11.28
CA LYS A 338 -19.63 -11.45 -12.39
C LYS A 338 -19.28 -10.03 -12.85
N ALA A 339 -18.91 -9.16 -11.92
CA ALA A 339 -18.45 -7.82 -12.24
C ALA A 339 -17.14 -7.84 -13.05
N ILE A 340 -16.18 -8.67 -12.65
CA ILE A 340 -14.94 -8.87 -13.40
C ILE A 340 -15.23 -9.46 -14.78
N GLU A 341 -16.07 -10.49 -14.86
CA GLU A 341 -16.51 -11.10 -16.13
C GLU A 341 -17.14 -10.06 -17.06
N LYS A 342 -18.04 -9.23 -16.52
CA LYS A 342 -18.61 -8.11 -17.28
C LYS A 342 -17.53 -7.13 -17.76
N GLY A 343 -16.62 -6.71 -16.92
CA GLY A 343 -15.53 -5.81 -17.28
C GLY A 343 -14.65 -6.37 -18.41
N LEU A 344 -14.31 -7.66 -18.33
CA LEU A 344 -13.52 -8.34 -19.36
C LEU A 344 -14.30 -8.49 -20.67
N SER A 345 -15.61 -8.77 -20.62
CA SER A 345 -16.47 -8.90 -21.82
C SER A 345 -16.66 -7.58 -22.60
N LEU A 346 -16.38 -6.43 -22.01
CA LEU A 346 -16.47 -5.11 -22.64
C LEU A 346 -15.20 -4.71 -23.38
N ALA A 347 -14.10 -5.45 -23.16
CA ALA A 347 -12.80 -5.08 -23.69
C ALA A 347 -12.62 -5.51 -25.15
N GLY A 348 -12.14 -4.58 -25.97
CA GLY A 348 -11.65 -4.81 -27.31
C GLY A 348 -10.12 -4.69 -27.40
N GLU A 349 -9.58 -4.90 -28.59
CA GLU A 349 -8.14 -4.78 -28.84
C GLU A 349 -7.61 -3.40 -28.44
N GLY A 350 -6.52 -3.38 -27.66
CA GLY A 350 -5.88 -2.16 -27.17
C GLY A 350 -6.50 -1.54 -25.91
N ASP A 351 -7.64 -2.05 -25.45
CA ASP A 351 -8.28 -1.58 -24.22
C ASP A 351 -7.51 -1.97 -22.94
N VAL A 352 -7.83 -1.29 -21.86
CA VAL A 352 -7.29 -1.58 -20.52
C VAL A 352 -8.44 -1.89 -19.55
N VAL A 353 -8.48 -3.11 -19.04
CA VAL A 353 -9.36 -3.49 -17.93
C VAL A 353 -8.58 -3.35 -16.63
N LEU A 354 -9.01 -2.44 -15.78
CA LEU A 354 -8.37 -2.16 -14.49
C LEU A 354 -9.27 -2.60 -13.36
N VAL A 355 -8.89 -3.70 -12.68
CA VAL A 355 -9.58 -4.26 -11.53
C VAL A 355 -8.90 -3.76 -10.26
N THR A 356 -9.59 -2.94 -9.47
CA THR A 356 -9.00 -2.32 -8.28
C THR A 356 -9.76 -2.64 -7.00
N GLY A 357 -9.09 -2.39 -5.87
CA GLY A 357 -9.61 -2.59 -4.53
C GLY A 357 -8.89 -3.71 -3.79
N LYS A 358 -9.01 -4.94 -4.24
CA LYS A 358 -8.42 -6.10 -3.54
C LYS A 358 -6.91 -6.22 -3.70
N GLY A 359 -6.38 -5.96 -4.91
CA GLY A 359 -4.97 -6.12 -5.17
C GLY A 359 -4.45 -7.50 -4.72
N GLY A 360 -3.62 -7.53 -3.68
CA GLY A 360 -3.09 -8.77 -3.09
C GLY A 360 -3.84 -9.28 -1.86
N ASP A 361 -5.00 -8.72 -1.49
CA ASP A 361 -5.84 -9.23 -0.39
C ASP A 361 -6.52 -10.54 -0.80
N LYS A 362 -6.51 -11.52 0.11
CA LYS A 362 -7.00 -12.89 -0.13
C LYS A 362 -8.39 -13.14 0.44
N TRP A 363 -9.10 -12.11 0.85
CA TRP A 363 -10.38 -12.23 1.53
C TRP A 363 -11.37 -11.16 1.07
N LEU A 364 -12.62 -11.52 0.90
CA LEU A 364 -13.76 -10.61 0.93
C LEU A 364 -14.37 -10.64 2.33
N ARG A 365 -14.52 -9.45 2.95
CA ARG A 365 -15.04 -9.29 4.30
C ARG A 365 -16.50 -8.87 4.22
N MET A 366 -17.35 -9.76 4.70
CA MET A 366 -18.80 -9.67 4.64
C MET A 366 -19.40 -9.41 6.02
N LYS A 367 -20.71 -9.27 6.07
CA LYS A 367 -21.51 -9.09 7.30
C LYS A 367 -21.14 -10.09 8.39
N ARG A 368 -21.25 -9.64 9.64
CA ARG A 368 -21.02 -10.44 10.85
C ARG A 368 -19.60 -11.04 10.95
N GLY A 369 -18.61 -10.36 10.36
CA GLY A 369 -17.22 -10.80 10.40
C GLY A 369 -16.89 -12.01 9.52
N VAL A 370 -17.81 -12.43 8.64
CA VAL A 370 -17.58 -13.51 7.68
C VAL A 370 -16.48 -13.10 6.71
N LYS A 371 -15.53 -14.02 6.44
CA LYS A 371 -14.46 -13.85 5.45
C LYS A 371 -14.60 -14.96 4.41
N ILE A 372 -14.72 -14.55 3.18
CA ILE A 372 -14.76 -15.46 2.02
C ILE A 372 -13.39 -15.45 1.36
N PRO A 373 -12.72 -16.60 1.15
CA PRO A 373 -11.50 -16.66 0.38
C PRO A 373 -11.72 -16.08 -1.03
N TRP A 374 -10.87 -15.13 -1.41
CA TRP A 374 -11.02 -14.45 -2.69
C TRP A 374 -9.67 -13.96 -3.21
N ILE A 375 -9.43 -14.14 -4.51
CA ILE A 375 -8.25 -13.67 -5.21
C ILE A 375 -8.68 -13.16 -6.58
N ASP A 376 -8.57 -11.86 -6.84
CA ASP A 376 -8.92 -11.25 -8.14
C ASP A 376 -8.16 -11.89 -9.29
N GLN A 377 -6.87 -12.17 -9.10
CA GLN A 377 -6.00 -12.75 -10.13
C GLN A 377 -6.47 -14.13 -10.58
N ASP A 378 -6.92 -14.97 -9.64
CA ASP A 378 -7.40 -16.31 -9.97
C ASP A 378 -8.74 -16.24 -10.71
N ALA A 379 -9.66 -15.40 -10.24
CA ALA A 379 -10.93 -15.17 -10.91
C ALA A 379 -10.73 -14.67 -12.35
N ILE A 380 -9.84 -13.71 -12.56
CA ILE A 380 -9.51 -13.16 -13.88
C ILE A 380 -8.92 -14.25 -14.79
N ARG A 381 -7.92 -15.02 -14.31
CA ARG A 381 -7.29 -16.08 -15.10
C ARG A 381 -8.27 -17.16 -15.52
N ASP A 382 -9.22 -17.52 -14.64
CA ASP A 382 -10.24 -18.52 -14.96
C ASP A 382 -11.23 -18.00 -16.00
N ILE A 383 -11.62 -16.73 -15.91
CA ILE A 383 -12.53 -16.12 -16.89
C ILE A 383 -11.83 -15.99 -18.24
N LEU A 384 -10.57 -15.52 -18.28
CA LEU A 384 -9.80 -15.37 -19.53
C LEU A 384 -9.54 -16.70 -20.26
N LYS A 385 -9.54 -17.83 -19.54
CA LYS A 385 -9.46 -19.16 -20.19
C LYS A 385 -10.78 -19.61 -20.83
N ALA A 386 -11.89 -19.02 -20.38
CA ALA A 386 -13.23 -19.37 -20.86
C ALA A 386 -13.73 -18.44 -21.98
N LEU A 387 -13.08 -17.27 -22.18
CA LEU A 387 -13.29 -16.35 -23.29
C LEU A 387 -12.51 -16.80 -24.54
#